data_dbf577ddac46ff06fe14d75b47931c98
#
_entry.id   dbf577ddac46ff06fe14d75b47931c98
#
_cell.length_a   1.000
_cell.length_b   1.000
_cell.length_c   1.000
_cell.angle_alpha   90.00
_cell.angle_beta   90.00
_cell.angle_gamma   90.00
#
_symmetry.space_group_name_H-M   'P 1'
#
loop_
_entity.id
_entity.type
_entity.pdbx_description
1 polymer ?
#
loop_
_entity_poly.entity_id
_entity_poly.type
_entity_poly.pdbx_seq_one_letter_code
_entity_poly.pdbx_strand_id
1 'polypeptide(L)'
;MPSRLYHVQVNVGSAGTALPFYRDLFRYLEWRSIHDEGSVAAFSDGGVNIWLIATEARFTGRGFHRKGTGLNHLAFRVDGREEVDRFRERFMAPRDLAPLYGTPREFPEYAPGYYAVFFEDPDRIKLEVVHVPPRAH
;
A
#
# COMPACT_ATOMS: atom_id res chain seq x y z
N MET A 1 -27.99 -5.35 -5.58
CA MET A 1 -27.49 -6.47 -4.76
C MET A 1 -26.21 -6.05 -4.05
N PRO A 2 -26.03 -6.41 -2.80
CA PRO A 2 -24.79 -6.12 -2.09
C PRO A 2 -23.60 -6.80 -2.77
N SER A 3 -22.49 -6.10 -2.83
CA SER A 3 -21.25 -6.63 -3.40
C SER A 3 -20.06 -6.27 -2.51
N ARG A 4 -18.94 -6.92 -2.75
CA ARG A 4 -17.69 -6.67 -2.04
C ARG A 4 -16.58 -6.50 -3.07
N LEU A 5 -15.59 -5.71 -2.73
CA LEU A 5 -14.40 -5.64 -3.55
C LEU A 5 -13.68 -6.99 -3.46
N TYR A 6 -13.42 -7.62 -4.61
CA TYR A 6 -12.72 -8.89 -4.67
C TYR A 6 -11.22 -8.70 -4.86
N HIS A 7 -10.83 -7.98 -5.90
CA HIS A 7 -9.40 -7.69 -6.11
C HIS A 7 -9.18 -6.34 -6.78
N VAL A 8 -7.96 -5.86 -6.62
CA VAL A 8 -7.41 -4.72 -7.35
C VAL A 8 -6.15 -5.20 -8.04
N GLN A 9 -5.95 -4.79 -9.29
CA GLN A 9 -4.72 -5.07 -10.03
C GLN A 9 -3.98 -3.76 -10.29
N VAL A 10 -2.69 -3.74 -9.91
CA VAL A 10 -1.83 -2.57 -10.03
C VAL A 10 -0.66 -2.93 -10.93
N ASN A 11 -0.42 -2.11 -11.94
CA ASN A 11 0.77 -2.23 -12.76
C ASN A 11 1.93 -1.54 -12.06
N VAL A 12 3.02 -2.27 -11.85
CA VAL A 12 4.27 -1.74 -11.27
C VAL A 12 5.33 -1.61 -12.35
N GLY A 13 6.36 -0.81 -12.09
CA GLY A 13 7.33 -0.50 -13.14
C GLY A 13 8.18 -1.68 -13.55
N SER A 14 8.76 -2.37 -12.60
CA SER A 14 9.72 -3.45 -12.84
C SER A 14 9.56 -4.57 -11.84
N ALA A 15 9.53 -5.81 -12.33
CA ALA A 15 9.45 -6.99 -11.48
C ALA A 15 10.63 -7.07 -10.50
N GLY A 16 11.83 -6.75 -10.97
CA GLY A 16 13.06 -6.87 -10.17
C GLY A 16 13.18 -5.85 -9.04
N THR A 17 12.51 -4.72 -9.13
CA THR A 17 12.55 -3.65 -8.10
C THR A 17 11.26 -3.60 -7.30
N ALA A 18 10.12 -3.62 -7.96
CA ALA A 18 8.83 -3.42 -7.31
C ALA A 18 8.34 -4.67 -6.57
N LEU A 19 8.45 -5.85 -7.16
CA LEU A 19 7.91 -7.05 -6.54
C LEU A 19 8.62 -7.43 -5.23
N PRO A 20 9.97 -7.35 -5.10
CA PRO A 20 10.60 -7.54 -3.80
C PRO A 20 10.11 -6.59 -2.72
N PHE A 21 9.89 -5.32 -3.07
CA PHE A 21 9.32 -4.34 -2.14
C PHE A 21 7.94 -4.79 -1.64
N TYR A 22 7.05 -5.19 -2.54
CA TYR A 22 5.71 -5.61 -2.16
C TYR A 22 5.68 -6.94 -1.42
N ARG A 23 6.59 -7.87 -1.72
CA ARG A 23 6.74 -9.10 -0.94
C ARG A 23 7.08 -8.78 0.52
N ASP A 24 8.01 -7.84 0.73
CA ASP A 24 8.41 -7.43 2.08
C ASP A 24 7.27 -6.67 2.78
N LEU A 25 6.60 -5.76 2.07
CA LEU A 25 5.48 -5.00 2.62
C LEU A 25 4.35 -5.93 3.08
N PHE A 26 3.90 -6.81 2.22
CA PHE A 26 2.79 -7.70 2.55
C PHE A 26 3.16 -8.74 3.59
N ARG A 27 4.42 -9.17 3.65
CA ARG A 27 4.90 -10.01 4.74
C ARG A 27 4.82 -9.27 6.07
N TYR A 28 5.27 -8.03 6.11
CA TYR A 28 5.16 -7.21 7.32
C TYR A 28 3.71 -6.99 7.74
N LEU A 29 2.81 -6.73 6.78
CA LEU A 29 1.40 -6.51 7.02
C LEU A 29 0.60 -7.81 7.25
N GLU A 30 1.25 -8.96 7.22
CA GLU A 30 0.66 -10.28 7.44
C GLU A 30 -0.41 -10.66 6.41
N TRP A 31 -0.27 -10.17 5.20
CA TRP A 31 -1.06 -10.65 4.07
C TRP A 31 -0.44 -11.94 3.52
N ARG A 32 -1.31 -12.88 3.12
CA ARG A 32 -0.88 -14.16 2.57
C ARG A 32 -0.50 -14.00 1.09
N SER A 33 0.64 -14.57 0.69
CA SER A 33 0.98 -14.70 -0.73
C SER A 33 0.09 -15.76 -1.37
N ILE A 34 -0.62 -15.41 -2.45
CA ILE A 34 -1.49 -16.32 -3.19
C ILE A 34 -0.99 -16.61 -4.60
N HIS A 35 -0.04 -15.83 -5.09
CA HIS A 35 0.64 -16.04 -6.38
C HIS A 35 1.97 -15.32 -6.34
N ASP A 36 3.02 -15.98 -6.83
CA ASP A 36 4.35 -15.37 -6.91
C ASP A 36 5.15 -16.08 -7.99
N GLU A 37 5.02 -15.61 -9.22
CA GLU A 37 5.66 -16.25 -10.36
C GLU A 37 5.97 -15.23 -11.45
N GLY A 38 7.23 -15.20 -11.90
CA GLY A 38 7.68 -14.33 -12.98
C GLY A 38 7.49 -12.84 -12.64
N SER A 39 6.69 -12.18 -13.47
CA SER A 39 6.43 -10.73 -13.34
C SER A 39 5.12 -10.42 -12.60
N VAL A 40 4.56 -11.40 -11.89
CA VAL A 40 3.26 -11.30 -11.22
C VAL A 40 3.37 -11.79 -9.79
N ALA A 41 2.85 -10.99 -8.85
CA ALA A 41 2.68 -11.39 -7.46
C ALA A 41 1.29 -10.95 -6.97
N ALA A 42 0.71 -11.73 -6.08
CA ALA A 42 -0.59 -11.41 -5.51
C ALA A 42 -0.66 -11.78 -4.04
N PHE A 43 -1.40 -10.98 -3.29
CA PHE A 43 -1.52 -11.11 -1.84
C PHE A 43 -2.97 -10.95 -1.41
N SER A 44 -3.33 -11.59 -0.30
CA SER A 44 -4.70 -11.59 0.21
C SER A 44 -4.72 -11.34 1.71
N ASP A 45 -5.69 -10.52 2.16
CA ASP A 45 -6.00 -10.37 3.59
C ASP A 45 -7.13 -11.30 4.04
N GLY A 46 -7.62 -12.17 3.15
CA GLY A 46 -8.76 -13.06 3.40
C GLY A 46 -10.07 -12.54 2.81
N GLY A 47 -10.13 -11.29 2.41
CA GLY A 47 -11.30 -10.67 1.79
C GLY A 47 -10.98 -10.05 0.45
N VAL A 48 -9.97 -9.19 0.43
CA VAL A 48 -9.53 -8.49 -0.79
C VAL A 48 -8.18 -9.05 -1.22
N ASN A 49 -7.99 -9.18 -2.52
CA ASN A 49 -6.72 -9.57 -3.12
C ASN A 49 -6.12 -8.39 -3.87
N ILE A 50 -4.81 -8.22 -3.79
CA ILE A 50 -4.09 -7.24 -4.58
C ILE A 50 -3.12 -7.97 -5.49
N TRP A 51 -3.27 -7.73 -6.79
CA TRP A 51 -2.40 -8.26 -7.84
C TRP A 51 -1.44 -7.18 -8.29
N LEU A 52 -0.17 -7.52 -8.39
CA LEU A 52 0.91 -6.63 -8.83
C LEU A 52 1.55 -7.26 -10.06
N ILE A 53 1.51 -6.53 -11.17
CA ILE A 53 1.97 -7.03 -12.46
C ILE A 53 2.96 -6.03 -13.04
N ALA A 54 4.13 -6.50 -13.47
CA ALA A 54 5.10 -5.63 -14.12
C ALA A 54 4.50 -5.03 -15.40
N THR A 55 4.68 -3.74 -15.58
CA THR A 55 4.19 -3.01 -16.76
C THR A 55 4.84 -3.58 -18.01
N GLU A 56 4.03 -3.86 -19.04
CA GLU A 56 4.54 -4.29 -20.34
C GLU A 56 5.49 -3.22 -20.90
N ALA A 57 6.59 -3.66 -21.53
CA ALA A 57 7.65 -2.77 -22.02
C ALA A 57 7.13 -1.62 -22.88
N ARG A 58 6.16 -1.86 -23.75
CA ARG A 58 5.59 -0.86 -24.64
C ARG A 58 4.83 0.28 -23.93
N PHE A 59 4.49 0.09 -22.65
CA PHE A 59 3.75 1.07 -21.86
C PHE A 59 4.60 1.76 -20.79
N THR A 60 5.86 1.38 -20.60
CA THR A 60 6.71 1.92 -19.52
C THR A 60 6.98 3.41 -19.67
N GLY A 61 6.98 3.94 -20.90
CA GLY A 61 7.25 5.35 -21.15
C GLY A 61 6.13 6.30 -20.72
N ARG A 62 4.95 5.81 -20.39
CA ARG A 62 3.83 6.66 -19.96
C ARG A 62 4.05 7.26 -18.57
N GLY A 63 4.83 6.58 -17.73
CA GLY A 63 5.04 6.97 -16.34
C GLY A 63 3.77 6.84 -15.50
N PHE A 64 3.87 7.27 -14.24
CA PHE A 64 2.77 7.25 -13.29
C PHE A 64 2.77 8.55 -12.49
N HIS A 65 1.57 9.12 -12.29
CA HIS A 65 1.39 10.24 -11.39
C HIS A 65 0.06 10.07 -10.63
N ARG A 66 0.14 10.05 -9.30
CA ARG A 66 -1.03 9.78 -8.46
C ARG A 66 -2.15 10.82 -8.54
N LYS A 67 -1.86 12.01 -9.05
CA LYS A 67 -2.87 13.04 -9.28
C LYS A 67 -3.52 12.95 -10.65
N GLY A 68 -3.03 12.08 -11.53
CA GLY A 68 -3.68 11.78 -12.79
C GLY A 68 -4.87 10.86 -12.58
N THR A 69 -5.70 10.72 -13.61
CA THR A 69 -6.86 9.83 -13.56
C THR A 69 -6.43 8.39 -13.31
N GLY A 70 -6.99 7.76 -12.28
CA GLY A 70 -6.68 6.39 -11.89
C GLY A 70 -6.39 6.28 -10.40
N LEU A 71 -5.43 5.43 -10.04
CA LEU A 71 -5.07 5.21 -8.65
C LEU A 71 -4.41 6.44 -8.03
N ASN A 72 -4.96 6.94 -6.93
CA ASN A 72 -4.29 7.95 -6.11
C ASN A 72 -3.38 7.26 -5.07
N HIS A 73 -3.94 6.36 -4.25
CA HIS A 73 -3.16 5.59 -3.28
C HIS A 73 -3.93 4.37 -2.78
N LEU A 74 -3.21 3.49 -2.10
CA LEU A 74 -3.76 2.35 -1.37
C LEU A 74 -3.53 2.58 0.13
N ALA A 75 -4.55 2.33 0.94
CA ALA A 75 -4.48 2.46 2.39
C ALA A 75 -4.69 1.10 3.06
N PHE A 76 -3.81 0.77 4.00
CA PHE A 76 -3.87 -0.46 4.78
C PHE A 76 -4.20 -0.13 6.23
N ARG A 77 -5.31 -0.66 6.73
CA ARG A 77 -5.75 -0.42 8.09
C ARG A 77 -5.05 -1.36 9.07
N VAL A 78 -4.57 -0.79 10.17
CA VAL A 78 -3.98 -1.54 11.27
C VAL A 78 -4.77 -1.27 12.57
N ASP A 79 -4.55 -2.12 13.59
CA ASP A 79 -5.42 -2.15 14.76
C ASP A 79 -5.16 -1.05 15.79
N GLY A 80 -4.04 -0.35 15.71
CA GLY A 80 -3.71 0.70 16.68
C GLY A 80 -2.72 1.71 16.15
N ARG A 81 -2.65 2.86 16.84
CA ARG A 81 -1.66 3.91 16.52
C ARG A 81 -0.24 3.38 16.68
N GLU A 82 -0.02 2.51 17.67
CA GLU A 82 1.29 1.90 17.93
C GLU A 82 1.76 1.09 16.72
N GLU A 83 0.85 0.46 16.00
CA GLU A 83 1.20 -0.30 14.79
C GLU A 83 1.64 0.61 13.64
N VAL A 84 1.04 1.80 13.53
CA VAL A 84 1.49 2.81 12.56
C VAL A 84 2.91 3.27 12.90
N ASP A 85 3.17 3.57 14.18
CA ASP A 85 4.51 3.98 14.63
C ASP A 85 5.55 2.88 14.43
N ARG A 86 5.20 1.62 14.76
CA ARG A 86 6.08 0.47 14.54
C ARG A 86 6.39 0.27 13.06
N PHE A 87 5.41 0.46 12.19
CA PHE A 87 5.63 0.38 10.74
C PHE A 87 6.66 1.43 10.30
N ARG A 88 6.54 2.65 10.79
CA ARG A 88 7.50 3.72 10.48
C ARG A 88 8.91 3.34 10.93
N GLU A 89 9.05 2.77 12.13
CA GLU A 89 10.36 2.43 12.71
C GLU A 89 10.95 1.15 12.14
N ARG A 90 10.12 0.12 11.95
CA ARG A 90 10.59 -1.24 11.66
C ARG A 90 10.59 -1.59 10.18
N PHE A 91 9.70 -0.97 9.41
CA PHE A 91 9.64 -1.21 7.97
C PHE A 91 10.25 -0.07 7.17
N MET A 92 9.83 1.16 7.42
CA MET A 92 10.25 2.30 6.60
C MET A 92 11.69 2.72 6.88
N ALA A 93 12.05 2.93 8.13
CA ALA A 93 13.38 3.45 8.50
C ALA A 93 14.53 2.56 8.00
N PRO A 94 14.49 1.22 8.18
CA PRO A 94 15.59 0.37 7.69
C PRO A 94 15.72 0.35 6.16
N ARG A 95 14.70 0.78 5.43
CA ARG A 95 14.66 0.83 3.96
C ARG A 95 14.88 2.24 3.41
N ASP A 96 15.18 3.20 4.27
CA ASP A 96 15.34 4.61 3.90
C ASP A 96 14.12 5.19 3.17
N LEU A 97 12.92 4.72 3.53
CA LEU A 97 11.68 5.24 2.99
C LEU A 97 11.29 6.53 3.74
N ALA A 98 11.28 7.64 3.04
CA ALA A 98 10.90 8.92 3.62
C ALA A 98 9.38 9.01 3.78
N PRO A 99 8.86 9.41 4.95
CA PRO A 99 7.43 9.65 5.10
C PRO A 99 7.02 10.91 4.36
N LEU A 100 5.81 10.86 3.76
CA LEU A 100 5.21 12.04 3.14
C LEU A 100 4.43 12.85 4.19
N TYR A 101 4.27 14.15 3.95
CA TYR A 101 3.38 15.05 4.71
C TYR A 101 3.70 15.17 6.21
N GLY A 102 4.95 14.94 6.60
CA GLY A 102 5.33 14.98 8.02
C GLY A 102 4.68 13.89 8.87
N THR A 103 4.31 12.75 8.24
CA THR A 103 3.67 11.63 8.95
C THR A 103 4.70 10.71 9.62
N PRO A 104 4.30 9.90 10.64
CA PRO A 104 2.94 9.69 11.17
C PRO A 104 2.37 10.90 11.90
N ARG A 105 1.08 11.17 11.71
CA ARG A 105 0.35 12.19 12.47
C ARG A 105 -1.16 11.97 12.40
N GLU A 106 -1.89 12.71 13.24
CA GLU A 106 -3.34 12.72 13.19
C GLU A 106 -3.87 13.53 12.01
N PHE A 107 -5.02 13.10 11.49
CA PHE A 107 -5.79 13.77 10.45
C PHE A 107 -7.24 13.90 10.92
N PRO A 108 -7.52 14.81 11.89
CA PRO A 108 -8.88 14.96 12.40
C PRO A 108 -9.85 15.43 11.32
N GLU A 109 -9.35 16.09 10.28
CA GLU A 109 -10.14 16.51 9.11
C GLU A 109 -10.68 15.33 8.29
N TYR A 110 -10.09 14.14 8.41
CA TYR A 110 -10.60 12.95 7.72
C TYR A 110 -11.59 12.18 8.58
N ALA A 111 -11.25 11.96 9.84
CA ALA A 111 -12.10 11.29 10.82
C ALA A 111 -11.52 11.46 12.23
N PRO A 112 -12.35 11.41 13.28
CA PRO A 112 -11.84 11.42 14.65
C PRO A 112 -10.90 10.24 14.90
N GLY A 113 -9.69 10.53 15.41
CA GLY A 113 -8.70 9.50 15.72
C GLY A 113 -7.98 8.89 14.51
N TYR A 114 -8.17 9.44 13.32
CA TYR A 114 -7.45 9.00 12.11
C TYR A 114 -5.96 9.31 12.30
N TYR A 115 -5.11 8.27 12.26
CA TYR A 115 -3.68 8.38 12.47
C TYR A 115 -2.96 7.56 11.41
N ALA A 116 -2.09 8.20 10.63
CA ALA A 116 -1.55 7.55 9.44
C ALA A 116 -0.11 7.97 9.13
N VAL A 117 0.58 7.08 8.44
CA VAL A 117 1.84 7.36 7.75
C VAL A 117 1.64 7.12 6.26
N PHE A 118 2.15 8.05 5.45
CA PHE A 118 2.15 7.97 3.99
C PHE A 118 3.58 7.79 3.49
N PHE A 119 3.73 6.99 2.45
CA PHE A 119 5.03 6.70 1.83
C PHE A 119 4.84 6.33 0.37
N GLU A 120 5.94 6.11 -0.34
CA GLU A 120 5.90 5.74 -1.75
C GLU A 120 6.57 4.39 -1.98
N ASP A 121 6.04 3.65 -2.97
CA ASP A 121 6.72 2.46 -3.48
C ASP A 121 7.87 2.87 -4.43
N PRO A 122 8.63 1.92 -5.01
CA PRO A 122 9.72 2.26 -5.95
C PRO A 122 9.29 3.03 -7.20
N ASP A 123 8.03 2.95 -7.59
CA ASP A 123 7.46 3.67 -8.74
C ASP A 123 6.76 4.96 -8.35
N ARG A 124 6.88 5.39 -7.07
CA ARG A 124 6.20 6.55 -6.50
C ARG A 124 4.68 6.39 -6.39
N ILE A 125 4.19 5.16 -6.39
CA ILE A 125 2.79 4.90 -6.02
C ILE A 125 2.66 5.19 -4.53
N LYS A 126 1.69 6.05 -4.17
CA LYS A 126 1.48 6.44 -2.78
C LYS A 126 0.77 5.33 -2.01
N LEU A 127 1.30 5.04 -0.84
CA LEU A 127 0.78 4.03 0.07
C LEU A 127 0.54 4.65 1.44
N GLU A 128 -0.39 4.07 2.18
CA GLU A 128 -0.77 4.55 3.50
C GLU A 128 -0.93 3.38 4.45
N VAL A 129 -0.39 3.51 5.67
CA VAL A 129 -0.74 2.64 6.80
C VAL A 129 -1.48 3.49 7.81
N VAL A 130 -2.70 3.08 8.17
CA VAL A 130 -3.63 3.92 8.91
C VAL A 130 -4.32 3.16 10.03
N HIS A 131 -4.49 3.84 11.16
CA HIS A 131 -5.41 3.44 12.21
C HIS A 131 -6.58 4.41 12.26
N VAL A 132 -7.78 3.87 12.23
CA VAL A 132 -9.01 4.62 12.44
C VAL A 132 -9.80 3.88 13.50
N PRO A 133 -10.18 4.53 14.64
CA PRO A 133 -11.01 3.87 15.64
C PRO A 133 -12.33 3.39 15.03
N PRO A 134 -12.92 2.29 15.57
CA PRO A 134 -14.22 1.85 15.13
C PRO A 134 -15.24 2.99 15.26
N ARG A 135 -16.10 3.15 14.24
CA ARG A 135 -17.20 4.12 14.35
C ARG A 135 -18.19 3.64 15.40
N ALA A 136 -18.57 4.54 16.28
CA ALA A 136 -19.75 4.30 17.14
C ALA A 136 -20.98 4.25 16.23
N HIS A 137 -21.77 3.19 16.36
CA HIS A 137 -23.05 3.02 15.67
C HIS A 137 -24.16 3.69 16.43
#